data_5b30227f5913cf41a0d3fbbf8abfad50
#
_entry.id   5b30227f5913cf41a0d3fbbf8abfad50
#
_cell.length_a   1.000
_cell.length_b   1.000
_cell.length_c   1.000
_cell.angle_alpha   90.00
_cell.angle_beta   90.00
_cell.angle_gamma   90.00
#
_symmetry.space_group_name_H-M   'P 1'
#
loop_
_entity.id
_entity.type
_entity.pdbx_description
1 polymer ?
#
loop_
_entity_poly.entity_id
_entity_poly.type
_entity_poly.pdbx_seq_one_letter_code
_entity_poly.pdbx_strand_id
1 'polypeptide(L)'
;MKTIILFCIALLAAGNPSASAQKKPRINHIALSVAQLERSRIFYQEIIGLDTIPEPFHDGRHVWFSVSDGAHLHLIQNPPPIDAPSKNTHLCFSVPDIKTFVGTLQKKKIKYEDWPGKENAITTRTDGIHQVYLQDPDGYWIEINDDYQ
;
A
#
# COMPACT_ATOMS: atom_id res chain seq x y z
N MET A 1 -55.00 -12.42 -62.91
CA MET A 1 -54.15 -13.11 -61.93
C MET A 1 -53.12 -12.14 -61.47
N LYS A 2 -53.19 -11.66 -60.20
CA LYS A 2 -52.22 -10.74 -59.64
C LYS A 2 -51.31 -11.56 -58.69
N THR A 3 -50.03 -11.67 -59.04
CA THR A 3 -48.97 -12.33 -58.24
C THR A 3 -48.45 -11.41 -57.14
N ILE A 4 -48.69 -11.75 -55.88
CA ILE A 4 -48.16 -11.02 -54.72
C ILE A 4 -46.83 -11.68 -54.44
N ILE A 5 -45.75 -10.87 -54.55
CA ILE A 5 -44.39 -11.26 -54.15
C ILE A 5 -44.23 -10.82 -52.68
N LEU A 6 -44.10 -11.80 -51.77
CA LEU A 6 -43.85 -11.58 -50.37
C LEU A 6 -42.32 -11.39 -50.16
N PHE A 7 -41.94 -10.19 -49.77
CA PHE A 7 -40.54 -9.87 -49.44
C PHE A 7 -40.30 -10.18 -47.95
N CYS A 8 -39.60 -11.29 -47.64
CA CYS A 8 -39.16 -11.61 -46.30
C CYS A 8 -37.92 -10.75 -45.97
N ILE A 9 -38.09 -9.75 -45.10
CA ILE A 9 -36.98 -9.00 -44.53
C ILE A 9 -36.42 -9.82 -43.38
N ALA A 10 -35.26 -10.46 -43.58
CA ALA A 10 -34.51 -11.11 -42.50
C ALA A 10 -33.81 -10.00 -41.65
N LEU A 11 -34.30 -9.78 -40.42
CA LEU A 11 -33.67 -8.91 -39.46
C LEU A 11 -32.42 -9.62 -38.93
N LEU A 12 -31.24 -9.25 -39.42
CA LEU A 12 -29.95 -9.66 -38.85
C LEU A 12 -29.79 -8.90 -37.50
N ALA A 13 -30.03 -9.60 -36.41
CA ALA A 13 -29.66 -9.12 -35.08
C ALA A 13 -28.13 -9.10 -34.98
N ALA A 14 -27.53 -7.96 -35.29
CA ALA A 14 -26.13 -7.69 -35.01
C ALA A 14 -25.94 -7.66 -33.49
N GLY A 15 -25.52 -8.80 -32.93
CA GLY A 15 -25.08 -8.86 -31.53
C GLY A 15 -23.92 -7.89 -31.33
N ASN A 16 -24.11 -6.82 -30.55
CA ASN A 16 -23.05 -5.96 -30.17
C ASN A 16 -22.01 -6.80 -29.39
N PRO A 17 -20.74 -6.87 -29.82
CA PRO A 17 -19.73 -7.51 -29.01
C PRO A 17 -19.64 -6.73 -27.68
N SER A 18 -19.92 -7.42 -26.56
CA SER A 18 -19.74 -6.86 -25.23
C SER A 18 -18.28 -6.42 -25.13
N ALA A 19 -18.05 -5.11 -25.11
CA ALA A 19 -16.73 -4.56 -24.89
C ALA A 19 -16.23 -5.11 -23.55
N SER A 20 -15.25 -6.01 -23.57
CA SER A 20 -14.60 -6.48 -22.36
C SER A 20 -13.98 -5.27 -21.67
N ALA A 21 -14.53 -4.86 -20.54
CA ALA A 21 -13.99 -3.75 -19.78
C ALA A 21 -12.53 -4.09 -19.38
N GLN A 22 -11.59 -3.32 -19.89
CA GLN A 22 -10.18 -3.51 -19.57
C GLN A 22 -10.02 -3.36 -18.05
N LYS A 23 -9.43 -4.39 -17.41
CA LYS A 23 -9.13 -4.35 -15.97
C LYS A 23 -8.16 -3.21 -15.69
N LYS A 24 -8.46 -2.41 -14.65
CA LYS A 24 -7.57 -1.32 -14.22
C LYS A 24 -6.25 -1.88 -13.69
N PRO A 25 -5.13 -1.18 -13.90
CA PRO A 25 -3.88 -1.52 -13.23
C PRO A 25 -4.06 -1.53 -11.71
N ARG A 26 -3.31 -2.40 -11.03
CA ARG A 26 -3.28 -2.52 -9.57
C ARG A 26 -1.83 -2.41 -9.11
N ILE A 27 -1.61 -1.89 -7.90
CA ILE A 27 -0.29 -1.97 -7.26
C ILE A 27 0.00 -3.45 -7.02
N ASN A 28 1.12 -3.92 -7.56
CA ASN A 28 1.61 -5.29 -7.32
C ASN A 28 2.56 -5.30 -6.12
N HIS A 29 3.55 -4.42 -6.12
CA HIS A 29 4.49 -4.29 -5.01
C HIS A 29 5.14 -2.91 -4.96
N ILE A 30 5.73 -2.61 -3.82
CA ILE A 30 6.60 -1.46 -3.56
C ILE A 30 7.93 -2.02 -3.09
N ALA A 31 9.05 -1.50 -3.59
CA ALA A 31 10.37 -1.90 -3.18
C ALA A 31 11.10 -0.76 -2.46
N LEU A 32 11.75 -1.07 -1.33
CA LEU A 32 12.57 -0.14 -0.55
C LEU A 32 14.00 -0.66 -0.46
N SER A 33 14.97 0.21 -0.73
CA SER A 33 16.38 -0.06 -0.45
C SER A 33 16.66 0.16 1.03
N VAL A 34 17.26 -0.83 1.70
CA VAL A 34 17.55 -0.78 3.13
C VAL A 34 19.03 -1.10 3.39
N ALA A 35 19.65 -0.36 4.31
CA ALA A 35 21.06 -0.56 4.64
C ALA A 35 21.31 -1.88 5.37
N GLN A 36 20.41 -2.26 6.27
CA GLN A 36 20.50 -3.46 7.09
C GLN A 36 19.18 -4.23 7.05
N LEU A 37 19.15 -5.29 6.24
CA LEU A 37 17.94 -6.04 5.94
C LEU A 37 17.20 -6.52 7.20
N GLU A 38 17.91 -7.14 8.14
CA GLU A 38 17.32 -7.68 9.36
C GLU A 38 16.74 -6.61 10.29
N ARG A 39 17.39 -5.45 10.40
CA ARG A 39 16.89 -4.32 11.20
C ARG A 39 15.56 -3.80 10.64
N SER A 40 15.48 -3.64 9.32
CA SER A 40 14.26 -3.17 8.66
C SER A 40 13.19 -4.26 8.64
N ARG A 41 13.57 -5.54 8.48
CA ARG A 41 12.64 -6.67 8.59
C ARG A 41 11.94 -6.66 9.97
N ILE A 42 12.69 -6.55 11.06
CA ILE A 42 12.14 -6.51 12.42
C ILE A 42 11.19 -5.32 12.58
N PHE A 43 11.55 -4.15 12.04
CA PHE A 43 10.70 -2.96 12.11
C PHE A 43 9.35 -3.19 11.42
N TYR A 44 9.34 -3.63 10.16
CA TYR A 44 8.10 -3.86 9.43
C TYR A 44 7.25 -4.98 10.01
N GLN A 45 7.88 -6.02 10.56
CA GLN A 45 7.17 -7.14 11.19
C GLN A 45 6.63 -6.76 12.58
N GLU A 46 7.44 -6.13 13.44
CA GLU A 46 7.07 -5.95 14.85
C GLU A 46 6.45 -4.59 15.16
N ILE A 47 6.70 -3.58 14.36
CA ILE A 47 6.18 -2.22 14.57
C ILE A 47 4.97 -1.98 13.65
N ILE A 48 5.11 -2.25 12.37
CA ILE A 48 4.01 -2.08 11.42
C ILE A 48 3.03 -3.27 11.49
N GLY A 49 3.52 -4.48 11.81
CA GLY A 49 2.70 -5.68 11.95
C GLY A 49 2.49 -6.45 10.66
N LEU A 50 3.44 -6.36 9.71
CA LEU A 50 3.35 -7.08 8.43
C LEU A 50 3.84 -8.52 8.56
N ASP A 51 3.17 -9.45 7.89
CA ASP A 51 3.60 -10.84 7.80
C ASP A 51 4.59 -11.03 6.66
N THR A 52 5.71 -11.72 6.93
CA THR A 52 6.66 -12.12 5.89
C THR A 52 6.08 -13.22 5.02
N ILE A 53 6.42 -13.19 3.74
CA ILE A 53 6.07 -14.22 2.77
C ILE A 53 7.34 -14.75 2.08
N PRO A 54 7.30 -15.96 1.49
CA PRO A 54 8.43 -16.47 0.72
C PRO A 54 8.81 -15.52 -0.41
N GLU A 55 10.10 -15.25 -0.53
CA GLU A 55 10.64 -14.47 -1.63
C GLU A 55 11.32 -15.41 -2.67
N PRO A 56 11.28 -15.08 -3.98
CA PRO A 56 11.67 -16.03 -5.02
C PRO A 56 13.19 -16.08 -5.29
N PHE A 57 13.99 -15.14 -4.76
CA PHE A 57 15.40 -15.01 -5.13
C PHE A 57 16.31 -15.90 -4.29
N HIS A 58 15.98 -16.15 -3.02
CA HIS A 58 16.75 -16.98 -2.07
C HIS A 58 18.24 -16.57 -1.96
N ASP A 59 18.53 -15.28 -2.13
CA ASP A 59 19.90 -14.74 -2.17
C ASP A 59 20.33 -14.09 -0.84
N GLY A 60 19.43 -14.09 0.17
CA GLY A 60 19.67 -13.49 1.49
C GLY A 60 19.70 -11.96 1.48
N ARG A 61 19.32 -11.32 0.40
CA ARG A 61 19.31 -9.86 0.24
C ARG A 61 17.91 -9.28 0.14
N HIS A 62 16.88 -10.11 0.16
CA HIS A 62 15.49 -9.71 0.00
C HIS A 62 14.64 -10.22 1.17
N VAL A 63 13.66 -9.40 1.56
CA VAL A 63 12.54 -9.81 2.41
C VAL A 63 11.27 -9.28 1.79
N TRP A 64 10.25 -10.12 1.73
CA TRP A 64 8.94 -9.77 1.23
C TRP A 64 7.90 -9.84 2.32
N PHE A 65 6.96 -8.89 2.29
CA PHE A 65 5.81 -8.87 3.17
C PHE A 65 4.53 -8.87 2.37
N SER A 66 3.51 -9.52 2.90
CA SER A 66 2.13 -9.32 2.47
C SER A 66 1.63 -7.97 3.00
N VAL A 67 0.98 -7.19 2.15
CA VAL A 67 0.35 -5.93 2.56
C VAL A 67 -1.18 -6.11 2.51
N SER A 68 -1.83 -5.76 1.41
CA SER A 68 -3.27 -5.93 1.23
C SER A 68 -3.58 -6.27 -0.21
N ASP A 69 -4.71 -6.94 -0.47
CA ASP A 69 -5.22 -7.26 -1.81
C ASP A 69 -4.20 -7.89 -2.77
N GLY A 70 -3.26 -8.67 -2.22
CA GLY A 70 -2.20 -9.31 -2.98
C GLY A 70 -1.07 -8.37 -3.40
N ALA A 71 -0.99 -7.17 -2.82
CA ALA A 71 0.17 -6.31 -2.94
C ALA A 71 1.25 -6.69 -1.92
N HIS A 72 2.51 -6.44 -2.25
CA HIS A 72 3.64 -6.79 -1.43
C HIS A 72 4.54 -5.58 -1.15
N LEU A 73 5.23 -5.61 0.00
CA LEU A 73 6.36 -4.74 0.27
C LEU A 73 7.64 -5.56 0.17
N HIS A 74 8.60 -5.09 -0.63
CA HIS A 74 9.94 -5.68 -0.74
C HIS A 74 10.96 -4.84 0.00
N LEU A 75 11.76 -5.44 0.86
CA LEU A 75 13.02 -4.86 1.30
C LEU A 75 14.16 -5.47 0.49
N ILE A 76 15.03 -4.62 -0.01
CA ILE A 76 16.21 -5.02 -0.78
C ILE A 76 17.44 -4.47 -0.08
N GLN A 77 18.33 -5.35 0.37
CA GLN A 77 19.58 -4.90 0.99
C GLN A 77 20.48 -4.23 -0.03
N ASN A 78 20.51 -2.91 0.07
CA ASN A 78 21.33 -2.05 -0.78
C ASN A 78 21.51 -0.71 -0.04
N PRO A 79 22.57 0.07 -0.24
CA PRO A 79 22.63 1.39 0.36
C PRO A 79 21.35 2.19 0.05
N PRO A 80 20.70 2.77 1.08
CA PRO A 80 19.52 3.60 0.86
C PRO A 80 19.89 4.85 0.03
N PRO A 81 18.92 5.55 -0.54
CA PRO A 81 19.16 6.83 -1.19
C PRO A 81 19.87 7.79 -0.23
N ILE A 82 20.80 8.59 -0.74
CA ILE A 82 21.60 9.54 0.07
C ILE A 82 20.71 10.60 0.71
N ASP A 83 19.63 10.97 0.05
CA ASP A 83 18.67 11.94 0.55
C ASP A 83 17.46 11.23 1.17
N ALA A 84 17.22 11.46 2.46
CA ALA A 84 16.02 10.97 3.12
C ALA A 84 14.77 11.52 2.39
N PRO A 85 13.79 10.66 2.07
CA PRO A 85 12.56 11.12 1.43
C PRO A 85 11.87 12.21 2.25
N SER A 86 11.28 13.18 1.56
CA SER A 86 10.41 14.16 2.21
C SER A 86 9.19 13.46 2.81
N LYS A 87 8.62 13.97 3.91
CA LYS A 87 7.35 13.47 4.48
C LYS A 87 6.20 13.47 3.46
N ASN A 88 6.28 14.33 2.42
CA ASN A 88 5.32 14.31 1.31
C ASN A 88 5.42 13.05 0.43
N THR A 89 6.48 12.25 0.59
CA THR A 89 6.66 10.95 -0.08
C THR A 89 6.73 9.90 1.02
N HIS A 90 5.64 9.19 1.24
CA HIS A 90 5.52 8.21 2.32
C HIS A 90 4.73 6.98 1.90
N LEU A 91 4.93 5.88 2.61
CA LEU A 91 4.00 4.76 2.62
C LEU A 91 2.90 5.06 3.64
N CYS A 92 1.68 4.64 3.33
CA CYS A 92 0.57 4.76 4.28
C CYS A 92 -0.01 3.38 4.58
N PHE A 93 -0.17 3.08 5.86
CA PHE A 93 -0.89 1.89 6.34
C PHE A 93 -2.08 2.31 7.20
N SER A 94 -3.22 1.67 6.97
CA SER A 94 -4.41 1.89 7.79
C SER A 94 -4.49 0.87 8.91
N VAL A 95 -4.92 1.31 10.09
CA VAL A 95 -5.09 0.46 11.28
C VAL A 95 -6.51 0.62 11.84
N PRO A 96 -7.10 -0.42 12.45
CA PRO A 96 -8.45 -0.32 13.00
C PRO A 96 -8.59 0.71 14.13
N ASP A 97 -7.52 0.97 14.89
CA ASP A 97 -7.51 1.92 16.01
C ASP A 97 -6.14 2.58 16.15
N ILE A 98 -6.08 3.85 15.79
CA ILE A 98 -4.86 4.65 15.86
C ILE A 98 -4.34 4.80 17.30
N LYS A 99 -5.20 4.84 18.31
CA LYS A 99 -4.78 5.00 19.71
C LYS A 99 -4.06 3.76 20.21
N THR A 100 -4.55 2.59 19.87
CA THR A 100 -3.89 1.31 20.19
C THR A 100 -2.53 1.22 19.50
N PHE A 101 -2.45 1.61 18.23
CA PHE A 101 -1.18 1.63 17.50
C PHE A 101 -0.17 2.60 18.14
N VAL A 102 -0.59 3.83 18.44
CA VAL A 102 0.24 4.83 19.13
C VAL A 102 0.70 4.33 20.50
N GLY A 103 -0.16 3.65 21.26
CA GLY A 103 0.22 3.00 22.53
C GLY A 103 1.35 1.99 22.34
N THR A 104 1.37 1.26 21.22
CA THR A 104 2.47 0.34 20.87
C THR A 104 3.76 1.10 20.58
N LEU A 105 3.69 2.21 19.82
CA LEU A 105 4.86 3.05 19.55
C LEU A 105 5.48 3.59 20.83
N GLN A 106 4.65 4.10 21.74
CA GLN A 106 5.07 4.62 23.04
C GLN A 106 5.74 3.55 23.90
N LYS A 107 5.13 2.39 24.01
CA LYS A 107 5.67 1.24 24.76
C LYS A 107 7.02 0.78 24.21
N LYS A 108 7.19 0.79 22.90
CA LYS A 108 8.44 0.41 22.22
C LYS A 108 9.42 1.58 22.07
N LYS A 109 9.07 2.79 22.56
CA LYS A 109 9.88 4.03 22.47
C LYS A 109 10.23 4.41 21.02
N ILE A 110 9.30 4.15 20.10
CA ILE A 110 9.40 4.57 18.70
C ILE A 110 8.92 6.02 18.61
N LYS A 111 9.72 6.88 18.00
CA LYS A 111 9.36 8.27 17.76
C LYS A 111 8.28 8.36 16.71
N TYR A 112 7.31 9.22 16.93
CA TYR A 112 6.27 9.59 15.96
C TYR A 112 5.89 11.05 16.14
N GLU A 113 5.27 11.61 15.13
CA GLU A 113 4.87 13.03 15.12
C GLU A 113 3.58 13.21 14.32
N ASP A 114 2.97 14.38 14.45
CA ASP A 114 1.86 14.79 13.61
C ASP A 114 2.35 15.34 12.24
N TRP A 115 1.41 15.74 11.38
CA TRP A 115 1.78 16.32 10.09
C TRP A 115 2.68 17.57 10.20
N PRO A 116 2.38 18.56 11.09
CA PRO A 116 3.26 19.71 11.29
C PRO A 116 4.63 19.40 11.89
N GLY A 117 4.85 18.20 12.44
CA GLY A 117 6.12 17.79 13.04
C GLY A 117 6.17 17.88 14.57
N LYS A 118 5.01 17.99 15.24
CA LYS A 118 4.95 17.96 16.70
C LYS A 118 5.08 16.51 17.18
N GLU A 119 6.15 16.24 17.93
CA GLU A 119 6.39 14.91 18.51
C GLU A 119 5.24 14.48 19.45
N ASN A 120 4.95 13.19 19.44
CA ASN A 120 3.94 12.51 20.26
C ASN A 120 2.52 13.09 20.10
N ALA A 121 2.20 13.60 18.92
CA ALA A 121 0.89 14.17 18.59
C ALA A 121 0.24 13.42 17.42
N ILE A 122 -1.09 13.51 17.37
CA ILE A 122 -1.93 12.93 16.31
C ILE A 122 -2.57 14.09 15.54
N THR A 123 -2.52 14.04 14.21
CA THR A 123 -3.28 14.95 13.35
C THR A 123 -4.69 14.39 13.15
N THR A 124 -5.71 15.25 13.23
CA THR A 124 -7.02 14.95 12.69
C THR A 124 -7.15 15.64 11.33
N ARG A 125 -7.39 14.86 10.29
CA ARG A 125 -7.64 15.36 8.92
C ARG A 125 -9.00 16.04 8.85
N THR A 126 -9.21 16.82 7.80
CA THR A 126 -10.49 17.54 7.57
C THR A 126 -11.68 16.62 7.37
N ASP A 127 -11.45 15.38 6.94
CA ASP A 127 -12.45 14.32 6.79
C ASP A 127 -12.65 13.48 8.06
N GLY A 128 -12.00 13.86 9.18
CA GLY A 128 -12.12 13.21 10.48
C GLY A 128 -11.15 12.06 10.74
N ILE A 129 -10.39 11.63 9.77
CA ILE A 129 -9.39 10.57 9.91
C ILE A 129 -8.22 11.06 10.79
N HIS A 130 -7.78 10.21 11.69
CA HIS A 130 -6.62 10.46 12.54
C HIS A 130 -5.37 9.83 11.94
N GLN A 131 -4.23 10.53 12.05
CA GLN A 131 -2.98 10.06 11.48
C GLN A 131 -1.76 10.47 12.28
N VAL A 132 -0.72 9.63 12.23
CA VAL A 132 0.61 9.90 12.75
C VAL A 132 1.66 9.55 11.72
N TYR A 133 2.85 10.11 11.87
CA TYR A 133 4.00 9.89 11.00
C TYR A 133 5.18 9.38 11.81
N LEU A 134 5.88 8.39 11.28
CA LEU A 134 7.11 7.88 11.84
C LEU A 134 8.10 7.57 10.70
N GLN A 135 9.36 7.36 11.07
CA GLN A 135 10.37 6.92 10.11
C GLN A 135 10.77 5.47 10.38
N ASP A 136 11.00 4.74 9.31
CA ASP A 136 11.63 3.43 9.39
C ASP A 136 13.13 3.56 9.71
N PRO A 137 13.87 2.44 9.92
CA PRO A 137 15.30 2.48 10.22
C PRO A 137 16.18 3.15 9.17
N ASP A 138 15.72 3.28 7.93
CA ASP A 138 16.44 3.86 6.80
C ASP A 138 15.96 5.28 6.45
N GLY A 139 15.02 5.84 7.25
CA GLY A 139 14.52 7.20 7.13
C GLY A 139 13.32 7.36 6.20
N TYR A 140 12.76 6.28 5.68
CA TYR A 140 11.51 6.36 4.91
C TYR A 140 10.36 6.77 5.81
N TRP A 141 9.59 7.75 5.35
CA TRP A 141 8.40 8.18 6.05
C TRP A 141 7.26 7.17 5.89
N ILE A 142 6.57 6.95 7.00
CA ILE A 142 5.39 6.09 7.07
C ILE A 142 4.28 6.89 7.74
N GLU A 143 3.13 6.97 7.09
CA GLU A 143 1.88 7.40 7.68
C GLU A 143 1.15 6.18 8.23
N ILE A 144 0.58 6.32 9.43
CA ILE A 144 -0.40 5.40 9.95
C ILE A 144 -1.69 6.18 10.18
N ASN A 145 -2.81 5.68 9.68
CA ASN A 145 -4.11 6.30 9.88
C ASN A 145 -5.18 5.27 10.27
N ASP A 146 -6.36 5.76 10.67
CA ASP A 146 -7.52 4.94 11.03
C ASP A 146 -8.60 4.86 9.94
N ASP A 147 -8.26 5.17 8.69
CA ASP A 147 -9.12 4.94 7.51
C ASP A 147 -9.10 3.44 7.12
N TYR A 148 -9.61 2.61 8.03
CA TYR A 148 -9.59 1.15 7.90
C TYR A 148 -10.95 0.64 7.44
N GLN A 149 -11.06 0.25 6.16
CA GLN A 149 -12.28 -0.28 5.56
C GLN A 149 -12.18 -1.77 5.27
#